data_e28be290d6ecd61f0ade463804549452
#
_entry.id   e28be290d6ecd61f0ade463804549452
#
_cell.length_a   1.000
_cell.length_b   1.000
_cell.length_c   1.000
_cell.angle_alpha   90.00
_cell.angle_beta   90.00
_cell.angle_gamma   90.00
#
_symmetry.space_group_name_H-M   'P 1'
#
loop_
_entity.id
_entity.type
_entity.pdbx_description
1 polymer ?
#
loop_
_entity_poly.entity_id
_entity_poly.type
_entity_poly.pdbx_seq_one_letter_code
_entity_poly.pdbx_strand_id
1 'polypeptide(L)'
;MKMMRVGGISLVMILLSASLVRGQDLSKYRDFSLGMSLPELSSQVDLRPLQTKLIQKHPAVIQEMTCWPGGYSGDSRQADSVWQIFFSFYNGELFRILVTYDHDATHGLTTEDMVQAISTKYGTPTRPVGEISFPTNELYRSTEKVIARWEDSQYSINLVRSRFLNSFALFMFSKRLDAQVEAAIAKSIKLEGQEEPQKEIDRQKKETDDLEAARQKDRKIFRP
;
A
#
# COMPACT_ATOMS: atom_id res chain seq x y z
N MET A 1 -16.12 4.52 -85.40
CA MET A 1 -16.89 4.48 -84.14
C MET A 1 -16.00 3.91 -83.09
N LYS A 2 -15.42 4.77 -82.18
CA LYS A 2 -14.50 4.36 -81.09
C LYS A 2 -15.26 4.39 -79.76
N MET A 3 -15.41 3.24 -79.12
CA MET A 3 -16.01 3.13 -77.81
C MET A 3 -14.92 3.37 -76.74
N MET A 4 -15.05 4.45 -75.96
CA MET A 4 -14.26 4.72 -74.79
C MET A 4 -14.81 3.89 -73.60
N ARG A 5 -13.98 3.04 -73.08
CA ARG A 5 -14.22 2.38 -71.74
C ARG A 5 -13.77 3.30 -70.64
N VAL A 6 -14.71 3.75 -69.81
CA VAL A 6 -14.46 4.46 -68.57
C VAL A 6 -14.24 3.44 -67.48
N GLY A 7 -13.02 3.37 -67.01
CA GLY A 7 -12.65 2.53 -65.79
C GLY A 7 -13.00 3.28 -64.54
N GLY A 8 -13.94 2.74 -63.76
CA GLY A 8 -14.27 3.25 -62.44
C GLY A 8 -13.22 2.79 -61.41
N ILE A 9 -12.54 3.76 -60.81
CA ILE A 9 -11.66 3.53 -59.64
C ILE A 9 -12.53 3.52 -58.41
N SER A 10 -12.73 2.32 -57.83
CA SER A 10 -13.41 2.15 -56.54
C SER A 10 -12.44 2.46 -55.39
N LEU A 11 -12.59 3.63 -54.81
CA LEU A 11 -11.83 4.06 -53.63
C LEU A 11 -12.42 3.37 -52.40
N VAL A 12 -11.80 2.26 -51.96
CA VAL A 12 -12.14 1.59 -50.70
C VAL A 12 -11.55 2.41 -49.53
N MET A 13 -12.41 3.19 -48.88
CA MET A 13 -12.07 3.94 -47.65
C MET A 13 -12.10 2.97 -46.47
N ILE A 14 -10.91 2.50 -46.07
CA ILE A 14 -10.75 1.72 -44.83
C ILE A 14 -10.82 2.70 -43.68
N LEU A 15 -11.99 2.77 -43.04
CA LEU A 15 -12.16 3.43 -41.73
C LEU A 15 -11.42 2.62 -40.66
N LEU A 16 -10.19 3.00 -40.32
CA LEU A 16 -9.54 2.57 -39.09
C LEU A 16 -10.34 3.19 -37.92
N SER A 17 -11.27 2.44 -37.37
CA SER A 17 -11.85 2.71 -36.06
C SER A 17 -10.76 2.51 -35.01
N ALA A 18 -10.01 3.55 -34.69
CA ALA A 18 -9.18 3.60 -33.50
C ALA A 18 -10.12 3.54 -32.29
N SER A 19 -10.34 2.35 -31.78
CA SER A 19 -10.96 2.15 -30.48
C SER A 19 -10.07 2.88 -29.47
N LEU A 20 -10.52 4.04 -28.98
CA LEU A 20 -9.95 4.70 -27.82
C LEU A 20 -10.10 3.72 -26.64
N VAL A 21 -9.10 2.88 -26.46
CA VAL A 21 -8.92 2.14 -25.20
C VAL A 21 -8.71 3.24 -24.17
N ARG A 22 -9.78 3.62 -23.48
CA ARG A 22 -9.67 4.43 -22.27
C ARG A 22 -8.78 3.63 -21.34
N GLY A 23 -7.54 4.07 -21.19
CA GLY A 23 -6.61 3.52 -20.23
C GLY A 23 -7.30 3.56 -18.86
N GLN A 24 -7.44 2.40 -18.26
CA GLN A 24 -8.05 2.30 -16.94
C GLN A 24 -7.09 2.95 -15.96
N ASP A 25 -7.61 3.84 -15.12
CA ASP A 25 -6.81 4.56 -14.12
C ASP A 25 -6.49 3.62 -12.94
N LEU A 26 -5.31 3.01 -13.01
CA LEU A 26 -4.80 2.12 -11.95
C LEU A 26 -4.22 2.89 -10.75
N SER A 27 -4.19 4.24 -10.81
CA SER A 27 -3.72 5.06 -9.69
C SER A 27 -4.79 5.27 -8.62
N LYS A 28 -6.07 4.94 -8.88
CA LYS A 28 -7.21 5.33 -8.04
C LYS A 28 -7.94 4.17 -7.39
N TYR A 29 -8.18 4.31 -6.10
CA TYR A 29 -9.16 3.53 -5.37
C TYR A 29 -10.23 4.46 -4.79
N ARG A 30 -11.48 4.38 -5.27
CA ARG A 30 -12.56 5.34 -4.96
C ARG A 30 -12.09 6.77 -5.24
N ASP A 31 -12.12 7.64 -4.23
CA ASP A 31 -11.69 9.02 -4.33
C ASP A 31 -10.20 9.22 -4.01
N PHE A 32 -9.51 8.16 -3.58
CA PHE A 32 -8.10 8.19 -3.21
C PHE A 32 -7.20 7.89 -4.41
N SER A 33 -6.22 8.76 -4.65
CA SER A 33 -5.23 8.59 -5.72
C SER A 33 -3.84 8.38 -5.15
N LEU A 34 -3.10 7.42 -5.68
CA LEU A 34 -1.66 7.31 -5.44
C LEU A 34 -0.98 8.61 -5.88
N GLY A 35 -0.07 9.12 -5.06
CA GLY A 35 0.55 10.44 -5.24
C GLY A 35 -0.11 11.57 -4.43
N MET A 36 -1.31 11.37 -3.84
CA MET A 36 -1.92 12.35 -2.95
C MET A 36 -1.02 12.65 -1.76
N SER A 37 -1.06 13.90 -1.30
CA SER A 37 -0.40 14.27 -0.04
C SER A 37 -1.22 13.83 1.18
N LEU A 38 -0.54 13.64 2.30
CA LEU A 38 -1.21 13.28 3.56
C LEU A 38 -2.26 14.32 3.99
N PRO A 39 -2.05 15.67 3.90
CA PRO A 39 -3.09 16.65 4.19
C PRO A 39 -4.30 16.56 3.26
N GLU A 40 -4.10 16.36 1.94
CA GLU A 40 -5.20 16.19 0.98
C GLU A 40 -6.06 14.99 1.32
N LEU A 41 -5.42 13.84 1.57
CA LEU A 41 -6.14 12.62 1.94
C LEU A 41 -6.89 12.81 3.26
N SER A 42 -6.25 13.41 4.27
CA SER A 42 -6.88 13.67 5.57
C SER A 42 -8.12 14.57 5.47
N SER A 43 -8.15 15.50 4.51
CA SER A 43 -9.31 16.37 4.29
C SER A 43 -10.49 15.66 3.63
N GLN A 44 -10.24 14.59 2.88
CA GLN A 44 -11.27 13.80 2.19
C GLN A 44 -11.87 12.70 3.07
N VAL A 45 -11.15 12.31 4.11
CA VAL A 45 -11.58 11.23 5.02
C VAL A 45 -12.30 11.87 6.21
N ASP A 46 -13.64 11.97 6.14
CA ASP A 46 -14.50 12.40 7.26
C ASP A 46 -14.63 11.30 8.34
N LEU A 47 -13.58 10.53 8.56
CA LEU A 47 -13.59 9.33 9.39
C LEU A 47 -12.78 9.54 10.66
N ARG A 48 -13.44 9.52 11.79
CA ARG A 48 -12.84 9.52 13.12
C ARG A 48 -12.45 8.14 13.60
N PRO A 49 -11.34 7.99 14.32
CA PRO A 49 -10.13 8.83 14.36
C PRO A 49 -9.09 8.30 13.37
N LEU A 50 -8.52 9.20 12.58
CA LEU A 50 -7.34 8.91 11.77
C LEU A 50 -6.18 8.59 12.71
N GLN A 51 -5.78 7.34 12.78
CA GLN A 51 -4.55 6.95 13.46
C GLN A 51 -3.41 7.06 12.45
N THR A 52 -2.58 8.08 12.60
CA THR A 52 -1.33 8.18 11.84
C THR A 52 -0.21 7.59 12.67
N LYS A 53 0.45 6.57 12.15
CA LYS A 53 1.61 5.92 12.76
C LYS A 53 2.86 6.30 11.97
N LEU A 54 3.90 6.76 12.65
CA LEU A 54 5.23 6.90 12.07
C LEU A 54 5.91 5.53 12.09
N ILE A 55 6.21 5.02 10.90
CA ILE A 55 6.87 3.71 10.72
C ILE A 55 8.38 3.88 10.71
N GLN A 56 8.88 4.88 9.98
CA GLN A 56 10.30 5.17 9.85
C GLN A 56 10.53 6.68 9.74
N LYS A 57 11.60 7.17 10.37
CA LYS A 57 11.99 8.59 10.34
C LYS A 57 13.21 8.86 9.45
N HIS A 58 14.15 7.94 9.42
CA HIS A 58 15.41 8.07 8.67
C HIS A 58 15.72 6.77 7.90
N PRO A 59 16.30 6.82 6.69
CA PRO A 59 16.71 8.00 5.91
C PRO A 59 15.55 8.71 5.20
N ALA A 60 14.34 8.18 5.28
CA ALA A 60 13.12 8.75 4.71
C ALA A 60 11.98 8.64 5.73
N VAL A 61 10.99 9.51 5.63
CA VAL A 61 9.79 9.45 6.47
C VAL A 61 8.78 8.51 5.83
N ILE A 62 8.48 7.41 6.54
CA ILE A 62 7.42 6.48 6.17
C ILE A 62 6.35 6.56 7.24
N GLN A 63 5.11 6.84 6.82
CA GLN A 63 3.96 6.99 7.69
C GLN A 63 2.82 6.11 7.19
N GLU A 64 2.00 5.65 8.09
CA GLU A 64 0.78 4.91 7.78
C GLU A 64 -0.43 5.59 8.43
N MET A 65 -1.50 5.69 7.69
CA MET A 65 -2.79 6.16 8.17
C MET A 65 -3.82 5.06 7.95
N THR A 66 -4.65 4.84 8.95
CA THR A 66 -5.69 3.81 8.92
C THR A 66 -7.06 4.44 8.98
N CYS A 67 -8.00 3.96 8.16
CA CYS A 67 -9.38 4.36 8.20
C CYS A 67 -10.34 3.16 8.16
N TRP A 68 -11.53 3.35 8.74
CA TRP A 68 -12.61 2.37 8.78
C TRP A 68 -13.87 2.97 8.15
N PRO A 69 -14.15 2.69 6.86
CA PRO A 69 -15.27 3.32 6.14
C PRO A 69 -16.66 3.07 6.77
N GLY A 70 -16.85 1.94 7.42
CA GLY A 70 -18.09 1.59 8.14
C GLY A 70 -18.21 2.18 9.55
N GLY A 71 -17.23 2.96 10.02
CA GLY A 71 -17.18 3.44 11.40
C GLY A 71 -16.85 2.35 12.42
N TYR A 72 -16.51 2.77 13.65
CA TYR A 72 -16.27 1.83 14.77
C TYR A 72 -17.60 1.29 15.37
N SER A 73 -18.71 1.97 15.13
CA SER A 73 -20.03 1.61 15.69
C SER A 73 -20.80 0.78 14.69
N GLY A 74 -21.22 -0.39 15.10
CA GLY A 74 -21.82 -1.45 14.29
C GLY A 74 -23.13 -1.13 13.54
N ASP A 75 -23.63 0.11 13.58
CA ASP A 75 -24.89 0.49 12.95
C ASP A 75 -24.80 0.90 11.47
N SER A 76 -23.60 1.20 10.97
CA SER A 76 -23.39 1.56 9.55
C SER A 76 -22.80 0.43 8.69
N ARG A 77 -22.67 -0.77 9.23
CA ARG A 77 -22.08 -1.95 8.56
C ARG A 77 -22.81 -2.42 7.31
N GLN A 78 -24.01 -1.95 7.05
CA GLN A 78 -24.85 -2.46 5.96
C GLN A 78 -24.52 -1.90 4.57
N ALA A 79 -23.65 -0.91 4.45
CA ALA A 79 -23.44 -0.23 3.16
C ALA A 79 -22.05 -0.42 2.53
N ASP A 80 -21.05 -0.87 3.27
CA ASP A 80 -19.69 -0.98 2.73
C ASP A 80 -19.08 -2.37 2.95
N SER A 81 -18.64 -3.00 1.87
CA SER A 81 -17.92 -4.27 1.92
C SER A 81 -16.45 -4.11 2.36
N VAL A 82 -15.99 -2.89 2.62
CA VAL A 82 -14.64 -2.59 3.08
C VAL A 82 -14.62 -2.53 4.60
N TRP A 83 -13.79 -3.36 5.20
CA TRP A 83 -13.54 -3.33 6.64
C TRP A 83 -12.59 -2.20 7.04
N GLN A 84 -11.44 -2.11 6.35
CA GLN A 84 -10.37 -1.21 6.72
C GLN A 84 -9.54 -0.82 5.50
N ILE A 85 -9.02 0.40 5.50
CA ILE A 85 -8.07 0.89 4.50
C ILE A 85 -6.83 1.40 5.20
N PHE A 86 -5.66 0.94 4.77
CA PHE A 86 -4.36 1.45 5.17
C PHE A 86 -3.77 2.27 4.02
N PHE A 87 -3.34 3.46 4.33
CA PHE A 87 -2.68 4.39 3.43
C PHE A 87 -1.23 4.57 3.88
N SER A 88 -0.27 4.20 3.04
CA SER A 88 1.15 4.34 3.35
C SER A 88 1.77 5.48 2.56
N PHE A 89 2.49 6.37 3.26
CA PHE A 89 3.10 7.57 2.72
C PHE A 89 4.63 7.47 2.78
N TYR A 90 5.27 7.91 1.71
CA TYR A 90 6.71 8.10 1.61
C TYR A 90 7.00 9.58 1.45
N ASN A 91 7.68 10.20 2.43
CA ASN A 91 7.92 11.63 2.48
C ASN A 91 6.65 12.48 2.26
N GLY A 92 5.51 12.00 2.77
CA GLY A 92 4.21 12.68 2.65
C GLY A 92 3.42 12.40 1.38
N GLU A 93 3.95 11.61 0.43
CA GLU A 93 3.29 11.21 -0.82
C GLU A 93 2.71 9.78 -0.68
N LEU A 94 1.43 9.61 -0.99
CA LEU A 94 0.73 8.32 -0.91
C LEU A 94 1.29 7.35 -1.94
N PHE A 95 1.92 6.28 -1.50
CA PHE A 95 2.52 5.29 -2.40
C PHE A 95 1.83 3.93 -2.39
N ARG A 96 1.07 3.64 -1.33
CA ARG A 96 0.38 2.37 -1.12
C ARG A 96 -1.01 2.54 -0.55
N ILE A 97 -1.95 1.71 -1.01
CA ILE A 97 -3.29 1.55 -0.45
C ILE A 97 -3.53 0.06 -0.26
N LEU A 98 -3.77 -0.36 0.98
CA LEU A 98 -4.20 -1.72 1.29
C LEU A 98 -5.65 -1.67 1.78
N VAL A 99 -6.55 -2.29 1.03
CA VAL A 99 -7.97 -2.40 1.35
C VAL A 99 -8.23 -3.81 1.83
N THR A 100 -8.77 -3.96 3.03
CA THR A 100 -9.27 -5.23 3.55
C THR A 100 -10.78 -5.25 3.47
N TYR A 101 -11.33 -6.31 2.92
CA TYR A 101 -12.77 -6.47 2.81
C TYR A 101 -13.34 -7.12 4.08
N ASP A 102 -14.56 -6.77 4.38
CA ASP A 102 -15.29 -7.38 5.48
C ASP A 102 -15.53 -8.88 5.21
N HIS A 103 -15.26 -9.71 6.21
CA HIS A 103 -15.40 -11.16 6.08
C HIS A 103 -16.87 -11.54 5.80
N ASP A 104 -17.79 -10.98 6.57
CA ASP A 104 -19.22 -11.35 6.48
C ASP A 104 -19.83 -10.86 5.16
N ALA A 105 -19.35 -9.72 4.64
CA ALA A 105 -19.77 -9.19 3.34
C ALA A 105 -19.19 -9.97 2.15
N THR A 106 -18.13 -10.77 2.35
CA THR A 106 -17.40 -11.44 1.25
C THR A 106 -17.28 -12.95 1.38
N HIS A 107 -17.69 -13.55 2.51
CA HIS A 107 -17.52 -15.00 2.74
C HIS A 107 -18.23 -15.90 1.72
N GLY A 108 -19.35 -15.41 1.15
CA GLY A 108 -20.12 -16.11 0.11
C GLY A 108 -19.57 -15.92 -1.30
N LEU A 109 -18.56 -15.03 -1.50
CA LEU A 109 -18.00 -14.77 -2.82
C LEU A 109 -16.86 -15.73 -3.13
N THR A 110 -16.86 -16.21 -4.37
CA THR A 110 -15.72 -16.98 -4.91
C THR A 110 -14.59 -16.05 -5.31
N THR A 111 -13.43 -16.61 -5.54
CA THR A 111 -12.27 -15.90 -6.11
C THR A 111 -12.62 -15.26 -7.47
N GLU A 112 -13.37 -15.98 -8.29
CA GLU A 112 -13.81 -15.55 -9.61
C GLU A 112 -14.78 -14.37 -9.52
N ASP A 113 -15.70 -14.37 -8.57
CA ASP A 113 -16.63 -13.25 -8.31
C ASP A 113 -15.86 -11.99 -7.97
N MET A 114 -14.84 -12.09 -7.09
CA MET A 114 -13.99 -10.96 -6.71
C MET A 114 -13.17 -10.45 -7.90
N VAL A 115 -12.58 -11.34 -8.69
CA VAL A 115 -11.84 -10.95 -9.89
C VAL A 115 -12.75 -10.26 -10.88
N GLN A 116 -13.96 -10.77 -11.11
CA GLN A 116 -14.92 -10.18 -12.03
C GLN A 116 -15.36 -8.79 -11.55
N ALA A 117 -15.70 -8.64 -10.29
CA ALA A 117 -16.12 -7.36 -9.72
C ALA A 117 -15.03 -6.28 -9.86
N ILE A 118 -13.77 -6.61 -9.54
CA ILE A 118 -12.65 -5.68 -9.64
C ILE A 118 -12.32 -5.38 -11.11
N SER A 119 -12.45 -6.36 -11.99
CA SER A 119 -12.20 -6.20 -13.43
C SER A 119 -13.18 -5.26 -14.11
N THR A 120 -14.38 -5.04 -13.58
CA THR A 120 -15.30 -4.03 -14.10
C THR A 120 -14.72 -2.62 -14.05
N LYS A 121 -13.85 -2.35 -13.09
CA LYS A 121 -13.17 -1.06 -12.89
C LYS A 121 -11.78 -1.02 -13.52
N TYR A 122 -11.01 -2.08 -13.35
CA TYR A 122 -9.58 -2.08 -13.69
C TYR A 122 -9.24 -2.96 -14.91
N GLY A 123 -10.24 -3.55 -15.57
CA GLY A 123 -10.09 -4.33 -16.79
C GLY A 123 -9.62 -5.74 -16.61
N THR A 124 -9.01 -6.28 -17.67
CA THR A 124 -8.59 -7.68 -17.69
C THR A 124 -7.32 -7.88 -16.85
N PRO A 125 -7.37 -8.74 -15.81
CA PRO A 125 -6.19 -9.02 -15.00
C PRO A 125 -5.27 -10.03 -15.65
N THR A 126 -4.02 -10.03 -15.21
CA THR A 126 -3.13 -11.19 -15.32
C THR A 126 -3.33 -12.09 -14.09
N ARG A 127 -2.94 -13.36 -14.21
CA ARG A 127 -2.90 -14.30 -13.08
C ARG A 127 -1.46 -14.72 -12.81
N PRO A 128 -0.68 -13.87 -12.13
CA PRO A 128 0.73 -14.16 -11.90
C PRO A 128 0.88 -15.33 -10.92
N VAL A 129 1.85 -16.16 -11.17
CA VAL A 129 2.34 -17.10 -10.16
C VAL A 129 3.32 -16.32 -9.28
N GLY A 130 2.93 -15.98 -8.05
CA GLY A 130 3.80 -15.23 -7.17
C GLY A 130 3.13 -14.82 -5.87
N GLU A 131 3.95 -14.31 -4.99
CA GLU A 131 3.56 -13.82 -3.69
C GLU A 131 3.88 -12.34 -3.59
N ILE A 132 3.18 -11.63 -2.73
CA ILE A 132 3.45 -10.24 -2.42
C ILE A 132 3.70 -10.11 -0.92
N SER A 133 4.74 -9.37 -0.57
CA SER A 133 5.08 -9.09 0.82
C SER A 133 4.50 -7.75 1.26
N PHE A 134 4.06 -7.68 2.50
CA PHE A 134 3.59 -6.45 3.14
C PHE A 134 4.64 -5.99 4.17
N PRO A 135 5.62 -5.17 3.77
CA PRO A 135 6.79 -4.88 4.61
C PRO A 135 6.54 -3.86 5.73
N THR A 136 5.43 -3.13 5.73
CA THR A 136 5.26 -1.95 6.58
C THR A 136 4.55 -2.18 7.90
N ASN A 137 3.91 -3.32 8.12
CA ASN A 137 3.20 -3.58 9.37
C ASN A 137 3.60 -4.94 9.94
N GLU A 138 3.95 -4.99 11.24
CA GLU A 138 4.29 -6.26 11.92
C GLU A 138 3.14 -7.28 11.85
N LEU A 139 1.89 -6.80 11.83
CA LEU A 139 0.70 -7.63 11.66
C LEU A 139 0.56 -8.22 10.24
N TYR A 140 1.18 -7.60 9.23
CA TYR A 140 1.04 -7.96 7.82
C TYR A 140 2.38 -8.32 7.15
N ARG A 141 3.40 -8.66 7.91
CA ARG A 141 4.65 -9.25 7.38
C ARG A 141 4.43 -10.65 6.81
N SER A 142 3.23 -10.96 6.38
CA SER A 142 2.94 -12.21 5.70
C SER A 142 3.14 -12.05 4.20
N THR A 143 3.69 -13.07 3.61
CA THR A 143 3.73 -13.21 2.16
C THR A 143 2.41 -13.84 1.72
N GLU A 144 1.63 -13.12 0.91
CA GLU A 144 0.32 -13.57 0.45
C GLU A 144 0.37 -13.93 -1.04
N LYS A 145 -0.32 -15.01 -1.40
CA LYS A 145 -0.43 -15.43 -2.79
C LYS A 145 -1.30 -14.47 -3.59
N VAL A 146 -0.77 -13.97 -4.70
CA VAL A 146 -1.53 -13.11 -5.61
C VAL A 146 -2.52 -13.96 -6.42
N ILE A 147 -3.79 -13.60 -6.34
CA ILE A 147 -4.90 -14.24 -7.07
C ILE A 147 -4.98 -13.67 -8.49
N ALA A 148 -4.97 -12.34 -8.60
CA ALA A 148 -5.06 -11.60 -9.85
C ALA A 148 -4.32 -10.28 -9.73
N ARG A 149 -3.78 -9.80 -10.84
CA ARG A 149 -3.03 -8.55 -10.90
C ARG A 149 -3.49 -7.70 -12.08
N TRP A 150 -3.71 -6.42 -11.81
CA TRP A 150 -3.90 -5.36 -12.81
C TRP A 150 -2.70 -4.43 -12.71
N GLU A 151 -1.98 -4.23 -13.78
CA GLU A 151 -0.78 -3.41 -13.74
C GLU A 151 -0.49 -2.73 -15.08
N ASP A 152 0.18 -1.60 -14.99
CA ASP A 152 0.80 -0.87 -16.08
C ASP A 152 2.28 -0.57 -15.78
N SER A 153 2.88 0.37 -16.48
CA SER A 153 4.27 0.78 -16.25
C SER A 153 4.47 1.50 -14.90
N GLN A 154 3.42 2.08 -14.31
CA GLN A 154 3.51 2.96 -13.13
C GLN A 154 2.90 2.34 -11.88
N TYR A 155 1.80 1.59 -12.02
CA TYR A 155 1.00 1.11 -10.90
C TYR A 155 0.79 -0.40 -10.95
N SER A 156 0.53 -0.97 -9.79
CA SER A 156 0.15 -2.37 -9.63
C SER A 156 -0.97 -2.51 -8.61
N ILE A 157 -1.99 -3.27 -8.97
CA ILE A 157 -3.13 -3.64 -8.13
C ILE A 157 -3.13 -5.15 -8.02
N ASN A 158 -3.15 -5.68 -6.81
CA ASN A 158 -3.08 -7.11 -6.55
C ASN A 158 -4.23 -7.54 -5.65
N LEU A 159 -5.03 -8.49 -6.12
CA LEU A 159 -6.01 -9.18 -5.29
C LEU A 159 -5.32 -10.34 -4.59
N VAL A 160 -5.46 -10.42 -3.29
CA VAL A 160 -4.94 -11.49 -2.46
C VAL A 160 -6.04 -12.03 -1.54
N ARG A 161 -5.84 -13.22 -0.99
CA ARG A 161 -6.63 -13.73 0.13
C ARG A 161 -5.73 -13.79 1.34
N SER A 162 -5.99 -12.93 2.31
CA SER A 162 -5.24 -12.90 3.54
C SER A 162 -5.56 -14.13 4.38
N ARG A 163 -4.55 -14.91 4.72
CA ARG A 163 -4.67 -16.06 5.61
C ARG A 163 -4.99 -15.63 7.04
N PHE A 164 -4.45 -14.49 7.44
CA PHE A 164 -4.61 -13.94 8.78
C PHE A 164 -6.05 -13.43 9.02
N LEU A 165 -6.61 -12.68 8.04
CA LEU A 165 -7.96 -12.12 8.14
C LEU A 165 -9.04 -13.08 7.62
N ASN A 166 -8.65 -14.18 6.99
CA ASN A 166 -9.54 -15.09 6.25
C ASN A 166 -10.50 -14.36 5.29
N SER A 167 -10.06 -13.25 4.74
CA SER A 167 -10.82 -12.36 3.87
C SER A 167 -10.01 -11.95 2.65
N PHE A 168 -10.67 -11.37 1.65
CA PHE A 168 -9.98 -10.78 0.50
C PHE A 168 -9.37 -9.43 0.88
N ALA A 169 -8.26 -9.10 0.21
CA ALA A 169 -7.64 -7.80 0.28
C ALA A 169 -7.16 -7.35 -1.09
N LEU A 170 -7.21 -6.03 -1.32
CA LEU A 170 -6.72 -5.38 -2.53
C LEU A 170 -5.53 -4.51 -2.18
N PHE A 171 -4.39 -4.80 -2.78
CA PHE A 171 -3.14 -4.11 -2.52
C PHE A 171 -2.71 -3.32 -3.75
N MET A 172 -2.66 -2.01 -3.64
CA MET A 172 -2.33 -1.08 -4.71
C MET A 172 -1.06 -0.30 -4.36
N PHE A 173 -0.18 -0.08 -5.34
CA PHE A 173 1.02 0.72 -5.11
C PHE A 173 1.57 1.37 -6.38
N SER A 174 2.30 2.48 -6.17
CA SER A 174 3.15 3.09 -7.18
C SER A 174 4.47 2.35 -7.25
N LYS A 175 4.78 1.70 -8.39
CA LYS A 175 6.01 0.92 -8.59
C LYS A 175 7.27 1.75 -8.33
N ARG A 176 7.26 3.02 -8.75
CA ARG A 176 8.38 3.94 -8.54
C ARG A 176 8.63 4.24 -7.07
N LEU A 177 7.59 4.65 -6.35
CA LEU A 177 7.71 5.01 -4.93
C LEU A 177 7.97 3.77 -4.07
N ASP A 178 7.35 2.66 -4.39
CA ASP A 178 7.56 1.38 -3.71
C ASP A 178 9.03 0.94 -3.75
N ALA A 179 9.67 1.03 -4.92
CA ALA A 179 11.10 0.74 -5.06
C ALA A 179 11.98 1.71 -4.24
N GLN A 180 11.60 2.99 -4.12
CA GLN A 180 12.30 3.95 -3.27
C GLN A 180 12.15 3.62 -1.78
N VAL A 181 10.97 3.19 -1.37
CA VAL A 181 10.70 2.74 0.01
C VAL A 181 11.55 1.52 0.35
N GLU A 182 11.59 0.50 -0.50
CA GLU A 182 12.42 -0.68 -0.29
C GLU A 182 13.90 -0.32 -0.16
N ALA A 183 14.39 0.58 -1.00
CA ALA A 183 15.77 1.08 -0.91
C ALA A 183 16.03 1.86 0.40
N ALA A 184 15.06 2.68 0.86
CA ALA A 184 15.16 3.42 2.11
C ALA A 184 15.15 2.49 3.32
N ILE A 185 14.31 1.46 3.32
CA ILE A 185 14.26 0.44 4.39
C ILE A 185 15.60 -0.33 4.44
N ALA A 186 16.11 -0.78 3.30
CA ALA A 186 17.40 -1.47 3.24
C ALA A 186 18.55 -0.60 3.77
N LYS A 187 18.52 0.70 3.45
CA LYS A 187 19.50 1.66 3.97
C LYS A 187 19.36 1.88 5.48
N SER A 188 18.13 1.94 6.02
CA SER A 188 17.87 2.06 7.46
C SER A 188 18.47 0.88 8.22
N ILE A 189 18.18 -0.33 7.80
CA ILE A 189 18.70 -1.56 8.40
C ILE A 189 20.24 -1.55 8.43
N LYS A 190 20.86 -1.12 7.33
CA LYS A 190 22.33 -1.01 7.28
C LYS A 190 22.88 0.04 8.24
N LEU A 191 22.23 1.21 8.36
CA LEU A 191 22.65 2.27 9.28
C LEU A 191 22.50 1.83 10.73
N GLU A 192 21.37 1.21 11.08
CA GLU A 192 21.12 0.67 12.42
C GLU A 192 22.19 -0.35 12.80
N GLY A 193 22.52 -1.28 11.91
CA GLY A 193 23.60 -2.25 12.16
C GLY A 193 25.00 -1.63 12.33
N GLN A 194 25.25 -0.44 11.77
CA GLN A 194 26.50 0.29 11.96
C GLN A 194 26.54 1.08 13.27
N GLU A 195 25.39 1.58 13.74
CA GLU A 195 25.27 2.37 14.96
C GLU A 195 25.14 1.51 16.22
N GLU A 196 24.64 0.28 16.10
CA GLU A 196 24.37 -0.62 17.23
C GLU A 196 25.60 -0.85 18.14
N PRO A 197 26.81 -1.10 17.61
CA PRO A 197 27.99 -1.27 18.45
C PRO A 197 28.31 -0.03 19.29
N GLN A 198 28.14 1.16 18.72
CA GLN A 198 28.41 2.40 19.44
C GLN A 198 27.35 2.67 20.51
N LYS A 199 26.08 2.44 20.21
CA LYS A 199 24.97 2.56 21.18
C LYS A 199 25.17 1.63 22.37
N GLU A 200 25.65 0.41 22.12
CA GLU A 200 25.93 -0.56 23.20
C GLU A 200 27.09 -0.08 24.09
N ILE A 201 28.17 0.46 23.50
CA ILE A 201 29.29 1.05 24.27
C ILE A 201 28.80 2.22 25.12
N ASP A 202 27.98 3.12 24.55
CA ASP A 202 27.46 4.29 25.24
C ASP A 202 26.50 3.88 26.38
N ARG A 203 25.70 2.83 26.17
CA ARG A 203 24.83 2.25 27.21
C ARG A 203 25.63 1.69 28.38
N GLN A 204 26.64 0.89 28.08
CA GLN A 204 27.50 0.27 29.11
C GLN A 204 28.27 1.34 29.91
N LYS A 205 28.78 2.37 29.23
CA LYS A 205 29.43 3.50 29.84
C LYS A 205 28.50 4.23 30.80
N LYS A 206 27.28 4.56 30.34
CA LYS A 206 26.27 5.22 31.18
C LYS A 206 25.90 4.38 32.40
N GLU A 207 25.71 3.09 32.25
CA GLU A 207 25.40 2.18 33.36
C GLU A 207 26.53 2.14 34.36
N THR A 208 27.79 2.12 33.91
CA THR A 208 28.97 2.17 34.77
C THR A 208 29.06 3.49 35.54
N ASP A 209 28.85 4.63 34.86
CA ASP A 209 28.87 5.97 35.46
C ASP A 209 27.75 6.13 36.51
N ASP A 210 26.55 5.61 36.23
CA ASP A 210 25.41 5.63 37.15
C ASP A 210 25.69 4.78 38.43
N LEU A 211 26.27 3.59 38.24
CA LEU A 211 26.69 2.72 39.36
C LEU A 211 27.76 3.40 40.21
N GLU A 212 28.74 4.05 39.62
CA GLU A 212 29.82 4.73 40.35
C GLU A 212 29.29 5.95 41.11
N ALA A 213 28.36 6.71 40.49
CA ALA A 213 27.68 7.80 41.18
C ALA A 213 26.85 7.32 42.38
N ALA A 214 26.10 6.23 42.22
CA ALA A 214 25.36 5.60 43.32
C ALA A 214 26.28 5.15 44.45
N ARG A 215 27.40 4.47 44.12
CA ARG A 215 28.40 4.03 45.09
C ARG A 215 29.03 5.20 45.87
N GLN A 216 29.33 6.29 45.17
CA GLN A 216 29.89 7.48 45.87
C GLN A 216 28.86 8.12 46.80
N LYS A 217 27.57 8.15 46.42
CA LYS A 217 26.50 8.63 47.30
C LYS A 217 26.35 7.75 48.55
N ASP A 218 26.30 6.45 48.37
CA ASP A 218 26.10 5.51 49.47
C ASP A 218 27.27 5.49 50.44
N ARG A 219 28.52 5.62 49.94
CA ARG A 219 29.71 5.74 50.79
C ARG A 219 29.67 6.97 51.69
N LYS A 220 29.04 8.10 51.24
CA LYS A 220 28.89 9.30 52.07
C LYS A 220 27.83 9.16 53.16
N ILE A 221 26.84 8.32 52.93
CA ILE A 221 25.70 8.14 53.83
C ILE A 221 25.92 6.96 54.82
N PHE A 222 26.69 5.97 54.38
CA PHE A 222 26.94 4.78 55.21
C PHE A 222 27.72 5.13 56.47
N ARG A 223 27.11 4.81 57.63
CA ARG A 223 27.70 4.87 58.95
C ARG A 223 27.62 3.48 59.56
N PRO A 224 28.76 2.84 59.91
CA PRO A 224 28.76 1.53 60.55
C PRO A 224 28.19 1.57 61.97
#